data_214ff29b299060afb9cc1407d2ded69d
#
_entry.id   214ff29b299060afb9cc1407d2ded69d
#
_cell.length_a   1.000
_cell.length_b   1.000
_cell.length_c   1.000
_cell.angle_alpha   90.00
_cell.angle_beta   90.00
_cell.angle_gamma   90.00
#
_symmetry.space_group_name_H-M   'P 1'
#
loop_
_entity.id
_entity.type
_entity.pdbx_description
1 polymer ?
#
loop_
_entity_poly.entity_id
_entity_poly.type
_entity_poly.pdbx_seq_one_letter_code
_entity_poly.pdbx_strand_id
1 'polypeptide(L)'
;GLVIDPALRAVAYAQGSDKPEKEEVRIGFIPLTDCASVVMASVLGFDKKYGVKIVATKEASWAGVRDKLVNGELDMAHVLWGLVYGVHMGVGGPKKDMAILMNLNHNGQAITLSKKLADKGAVDGASLAKLMASDKREYTFAQTFPTGTHAMWLYYWLAASGINPMKDAKVITVPPPQMVANMRVGNMDGYCVGEPWNHRAIIDGIGITAVTTQDIWKDHPEKVLGCTGEFVKKYPNTSRAVVMAVLEASRWIDAGLQNKNKMA
;
A
#
# COMPACT_ATOMS: atom_id res chain seq x y z
N GLY A 1 -24.15 14.00 -23.17
CA GLY A 1 -24.59 13.34 -21.94
C GLY A 1 -25.01 11.93 -22.26
N LEU A 2 -24.45 10.93 -21.61
CA LEU A 2 -24.90 9.55 -21.70
C LEU A 2 -26.32 9.49 -21.12
N VAL A 3 -27.31 9.21 -21.97
CA VAL A 3 -28.65 8.86 -21.51
C VAL A 3 -28.58 7.40 -21.03
N ILE A 4 -28.52 7.20 -19.73
CA ILE A 4 -28.62 5.85 -19.16
C ILE A 4 -30.07 5.41 -19.24
N ASP A 5 -30.31 4.28 -19.88
CA ASP A 5 -31.64 3.64 -19.99
C ASP A 5 -32.28 3.55 -18.59
N PRO A 6 -33.57 4.00 -18.45
CA PRO A 6 -34.27 3.88 -17.17
C PRO A 6 -34.32 2.46 -16.58
N ALA A 7 -34.33 1.42 -17.44
CA ALA A 7 -34.27 0.03 -17.00
C ALA A 7 -32.91 -0.31 -16.38
N LEU A 8 -31.79 0.18 -16.91
CA LEU A 8 -30.46 0.04 -16.32
C LEU A 8 -30.33 0.84 -15.03
N ARG A 9 -31.00 1.97 -14.88
CA ARG A 9 -31.12 2.70 -13.61
C ARG A 9 -31.82 1.86 -12.54
N ALA A 10 -32.93 1.22 -12.88
CA ALA A 10 -33.69 0.38 -11.97
C ALA A 10 -32.87 -0.85 -11.48
N VAL A 11 -32.00 -1.41 -12.34
CA VAL A 11 -31.10 -2.51 -11.99
C VAL A 11 -29.93 -2.03 -11.15
N ALA A 12 -29.41 -0.80 -11.40
CA ALA A 12 -28.34 -0.19 -10.61
C ALA A 12 -28.79 0.23 -9.20
N TYR A 13 -30.08 0.48 -9.01
CA TYR A 13 -30.71 0.87 -7.74
C TYR A 13 -31.64 -0.22 -7.24
N ALA A 14 -31.09 -1.38 -6.91
CA ALA A 14 -31.86 -2.57 -6.52
C ALA A 14 -32.83 -2.38 -5.33
N GLN A 15 -32.78 -1.22 -4.66
CA GLN A 15 -33.71 -0.89 -3.56
C GLN A 15 -34.36 0.51 -3.68
N GLY A 16 -34.23 1.19 -4.81
CA GLY A 16 -34.88 2.48 -5.06
C GLY A 16 -34.38 3.66 -4.21
N SER A 17 -33.24 3.53 -3.56
CA SER A 17 -32.62 4.59 -2.77
C SER A 17 -31.09 4.59 -2.97
N ASP A 18 -30.51 5.81 -3.07
CA ASP A 18 -29.06 6.03 -3.09
C ASP A 18 -28.46 6.19 -1.69
N LYS A 19 -29.31 6.15 -0.66
CA LYS A 19 -28.87 6.38 0.72
C LYS A 19 -27.91 5.27 1.14
N PRO A 20 -26.75 5.62 1.74
CA PRO A 20 -25.85 4.64 2.36
C PRO A 20 -26.58 3.80 3.40
N GLU A 21 -26.39 2.49 3.33
CA GLU A 21 -26.97 1.53 4.27
C GLU A 21 -26.28 1.63 5.63
N LYS A 22 -25.01 2.02 5.63
CA LYS A 22 -24.18 2.24 6.81
C LYS A 22 -23.51 3.59 6.69
N GLU A 23 -23.79 4.49 7.64
CA GLU A 23 -23.29 5.87 7.56
C GLU A 23 -21.83 6.01 8.03
N GLU A 24 -21.42 5.30 9.08
CA GLU A 24 -20.05 5.32 9.60
C GLU A 24 -19.25 4.16 9.02
N VAL A 25 -18.10 4.46 8.41
CA VAL A 25 -17.21 3.48 7.78
C VAL A 25 -15.82 3.58 8.38
N ARG A 26 -15.35 2.52 9.02
CA ARG A 26 -14.01 2.43 9.58
C ARG A 26 -13.02 1.99 8.52
N ILE A 27 -12.10 2.87 8.15
CA ILE A 27 -11.08 2.61 7.13
C ILE A 27 -9.71 2.63 7.77
N GLY A 28 -9.05 1.47 7.80
CA GLY A 28 -7.69 1.34 8.30
C GLY A 28 -6.66 1.88 7.31
N PHE A 29 -5.60 2.47 7.84
CA PHE A 29 -4.45 2.89 7.04
C PHE A 29 -3.14 2.75 7.83
N ILE A 30 -2.04 2.57 7.11
CA ILE A 30 -0.69 2.69 7.66
C ILE A 30 -0.12 4.04 7.26
N PRO A 31 0.67 4.73 8.14
CA PRO A 31 1.22 6.05 7.85
C PRO A 31 2.27 5.98 6.73
N LEU A 32 1.78 6.11 5.53
CA LEU A 32 2.48 6.16 4.25
C LEU A 32 1.91 7.35 3.46
N THR A 33 2.68 7.94 2.57
CA THR A 33 2.22 9.08 1.76
C THR A 33 0.98 8.72 0.93
N ASP A 34 0.88 7.47 0.52
CA ASP A 34 -0.21 6.97 -0.31
C ASP A 34 -1.54 6.73 0.42
N CYS A 35 -1.62 6.94 1.75
CA CYS A 35 -2.90 6.99 2.47
C CYS A 35 -3.64 8.32 2.28
N ALA A 36 -3.02 9.28 1.62
CA ALA A 36 -3.49 10.67 1.55
C ALA A 36 -4.94 10.80 1.04
N SER A 37 -5.32 10.06 -0.01
CA SER A 37 -6.67 10.17 -0.58
C SER A 37 -7.76 9.75 0.40
N VAL A 38 -7.52 8.69 1.18
CA VAL A 38 -8.47 8.21 2.21
C VAL A 38 -8.56 9.18 3.37
N VAL A 39 -7.41 9.65 3.87
CA VAL A 39 -7.35 10.59 5.01
C VAL A 39 -7.97 11.93 4.62
N MET A 40 -7.62 12.46 3.46
CA MET A 40 -8.14 13.76 3.00
C MET A 40 -9.62 13.71 2.66
N ALA A 41 -10.17 12.57 2.23
CA ALA A 41 -11.60 12.41 2.05
C ALA A 41 -12.39 12.70 3.33
N SER A 42 -11.87 12.30 4.49
CA SER A 42 -12.44 12.58 5.80
C SER A 42 -12.13 14.03 6.26
N VAL A 43 -10.86 14.43 6.21
CA VAL A 43 -10.39 15.73 6.73
C VAL A 43 -11.05 16.90 6.01
N LEU A 44 -11.23 16.82 4.70
CA LEU A 44 -11.87 17.86 3.88
C LEU A 44 -13.40 17.76 3.83
N GLY A 45 -13.97 16.70 4.42
CA GLY A 45 -15.41 16.52 4.50
C GLY A 45 -16.05 16.06 3.19
N PHE A 46 -15.28 15.49 2.24
CA PHE A 46 -15.84 14.92 1.02
C PHE A 46 -16.74 13.72 1.31
N ASP A 47 -16.46 12.98 2.38
CA ASP A 47 -17.28 11.86 2.85
C ASP A 47 -18.70 12.31 3.20
N LYS A 48 -18.85 13.42 3.92
CA LYS A 48 -20.15 13.97 4.33
C LYS A 48 -21.01 14.38 3.12
N LYS A 49 -20.39 14.84 2.05
CA LYS A 49 -21.06 15.20 0.80
C LYS A 49 -21.83 13.99 0.21
N TYR A 50 -21.35 12.79 0.43
CA TYR A 50 -21.93 11.55 -0.08
C TYR A 50 -22.72 10.78 0.99
N GLY A 51 -22.95 11.39 2.18
CA GLY A 51 -23.78 10.81 3.23
C GLY A 51 -23.09 9.74 4.06
N VAL A 52 -21.76 9.68 4.07
CA VAL A 52 -20.97 8.78 4.92
C VAL A 52 -20.00 9.56 5.81
N LYS A 53 -19.58 8.93 6.88
CA LYS A 53 -18.54 9.41 7.79
C LYS A 53 -17.39 8.40 7.76
N ILE A 54 -16.27 8.77 7.18
CA ILE A 54 -15.05 7.98 7.21
C ILE A 54 -14.36 8.17 8.56
N VAL A 55 -14.17 7.08 9.28
CA VAL A 55 -13.33 7.02 10.48
C VAL A 55 -12.01 6.38 10.08
N ALA A 56 -11.02 7.24 9.82
CA ALA A 56 -9.68 6.79 9.46
C ALA A 56 -8.94 6.27 10.69
N THR A 57 -8.57 4.99 10.68
CA THR A 57 -7.94 4.29 11.80
C THR A 57 -6.49 3.95 11.48
N LYS A 58 -5.56 4.54 12.23
CA LYS A 58 -4.14 4.24 12.08
C LYS A 58 -3.82 2.83 12.55
N GLU A 59 -3.21 2.05 11.67
CA GLU A 59 -2.82 0.67 11.94
C GLU A 59 -1.30 0.52 12.02
N ALA A 60 -0.83 -0.51 12.74
CA ALA A 60 0.58 -0.71 13.00
C ALA A 60 1.28 -1.61 11.96
N SER A 61 0.56 -2.56 11.35
CA SER A 61 1.12 -3.55 10.44
C SER A 61 0.09 -4.02 9.41
N TRP A 62 0.57 -4.53 8.28
CA TRP A 62 -0.29 -5.11 7.26
C TRP A 62 -0.96 -6.41 7.70
N ALA A 63 -0.29 -7.21 8.53
CA ALA A 63 -0.90 -8.39 9.14
C ALA A 63 -2.10 -8.00 10.02
N GLY A 64 -1.99 -6.94 10.81
CA GLY A 64 -3.08 -6.39 11.60
C GLY A 64 -4.23 -5.87 10.74
N VAL A 65 -3.94 -5.18 9.66
CA VAL A 65 -4.96 -4.72 8.68
C VAL A 65 -5.70 -5.90 8.08
N ARG A 66 -4.99 -6.94 7.63
CA ARG A 66 -5.58 -8.18 7.13
C ARG A 66 -6.55 -8.78 8.13
N ASP A 67 -6.11 -8.99 9.35
CA ASP A 67 -6.90 -9.66 10.38
C ASP A 67 -8.17 -8.86 10.72
N LYS A 68 -8.05 -7.54 10.84
CA LYS A 68 -9.18 -6.65 11.13
C LYS A 68 -10.16 -6.52 9.96
N LEU A 69 -9.70 -6.60 8.71
CA LEU A 69 -10.59 -6.68 7.55
C LEU A 69 -11.38 -8.00 7.54
N VAL A 70 -10.69 -9.12 7.76
CA VAL A 70 -11.29 -10.45 7.72
C VAL A 70 -12.29 -10.66 8.85
N ASN A 71 -12.02 -10.13 10.05
CA ASN A 71 -12.91 -10.28 11.20
C ASN A 71 -13.97 -9.19 11.36
N GLY A 72 -13.95 -8.15 10.50
CA GLY A 72 -14.94 -7.08 10.49
C GLY A 72 -14.70 -5.94 11.48
N GLU A 73 -13.55 -5.88 12.14
CA GLU A 73 -13.17 -4.72 12.97
C GLU A 73 -12.89 -3.48 12.09
N LEU A 74 -12.39 -3.67 10.88
CA LEU A 74 -12.34 -2.66 9.84
C LEU A 74 -13.37 -2.97 8.76
N ASP A 75 -14.04 -1.95 8.27
CA ASP A 75 -14.98 -2.07 7.16
C ASP A 75 -14.25 -2.09 5.82
N MET A 76 -13.24 -1.24 5.67
CA MET A 76 -12.37 -1.12 4.51
C MET A 76 -10.94 -0.81 4.97
N ALA A 77 -10.00 -0.82 4.05
CA ALA A 77 -8.65 -0.33 4.30
C ALA A 77 -8.01 0.28 3.04
N HIS A 78 -7.14 1.26 3.28
CA HIS A 78 -6.00 1.55 2.43
C HIS A 78 -5.05 0.36 2.60
N VAL A 79 -4.89 -0.44 1.58
CA VAL A 79 -4.27 -1.76 1.71
C VAL A 79 -3.45 -2.13 0.49
N LEU A 80 -2.45 -2.97 0.71
CA LEU A 80 -1.62 -3.55 -0.36
C LEU A 80 -2.48 -4.33 -1.36
N TRP A 81 -2.31 -4.04 -2.63
CA TRP A 81 -2.96 -4.76 -3.72
C TRP A 81 -2.76 -6.29 -3.59
N GLY A 82 -1.52 -6.73 -3.41
CA GLY A 82 -1.20 -8.16 -3.29
C GLY A 82 -1.73 -8.82 -2.02
N LEU A 83 -1.92 -8.07 -0.92
CA LEU A 83 -2.54 -8.59 0.29
C LEU A 83 -4.00 -9.00 0.03
N VAL A 84 -4.75 -8.17 -0.67
CA VAL A 84 -6.16 -8.46 -1.00
C VAL A 84 -6.25 -9.74 -1.84
N TYR A 85 -5.41 -9.87 -2.87
CA TYR A 85 -5.33 -11.10 -3.67
C TYR A 85 -4.92 -12.31 -2.85
N GLY A 86 -3.92 -12.17 -1.99
CA GLY A 86 -3.44 -13.25 -1.13
C GLY A 86 -4.54 -13.81 -0.23
N VAL A 87 -5.33 -12.95 0.42
CA VAL A 87 -6.47 -13.35 1.24
C VAL A 87 -7.56 -13.99 0.40
N HIS A 88 -7.87 -13.40 -0.77
CA HIS A 88 -8.90 -13.94 -1.66
C HIS A 88 -8.56 -15.35 -2.17
N MET A 89 -7.29 -15.60 -2.44
CA MET A 89 -6.79 -16.89 -2.91
C MET A 89 -6.48 -17.89 -1.78
N GLY A 90 -6.41 -17.44 -0.54
CA GLY A 90 -6.02 -18.25 0.62
C GLY A 90 -4.53 -18.51 0.71
N VAL A 91 -3.71 -17.59 0.21
CA VAL A 91 -2.24 -17.68 0.28
C VAL A 91 -1.76 -17.16 1.63
N GLY A 92 -1.07 -18.01 2.38
CA GLY A 92 -0.47 -17.64 3.67
C GLY A 92 -1.44 -17.46 4.83
N GLY A 93 -2.71 -17.89 4.69
CA GLY A 93 -3.72 -17.78 5.73
C GLY A 93 -5.12 -18.21 5.27
N PRO A 94 -6.14 -17.99 6.12
CA PRO A 94 -7.52 -18.31 5.78
C PRO A 94 -7.99 -17.56 4.53
N LYS A 95 -8.70 -18.27 3.67
CA LYS A 95 -9.33 -17.71 2.47
C LYS A 95 -10.60 -16.93 2.86
N LYS A 96 -10.72 -15.71 2.34
CA LYS A 96 -11.92 -14.87 2.45
C LYS A 96 -12.21 -14.23 1.10
N ASP A 97 -13.49 -14.20 0.71
CA ASP A 97 -13.90 -13.42 -0.47
C ASP A 97 -13.61 -11.94 -0.25
N MET A 98 -12.80 -11.35 -1.12
CA MET A 98 -12.34 -9.97 -1.00
C MET A 98 -12.73 -9.17 -2.25
N ALA A 99 -12.80 -7.86 -2.10
CA ALA A 99 -13.08 -6.92 -3.18
C ALA A 99 -12.09 -5.75 -3.16
N ILE A 100 -11.71 -5.31 -4.34
CA ILE A 100 -10.99 -4.06 -4.59
C ILE A 100 -11.97 -3.09 -5.21
N LEU A 101 -12.20 -1.96 -4.55
CA LEU A 101 -13.15 -0.96 -5.02
C LEU A 101 -12.51 0.07 -5.96
N MET A 102 -11.25 0.42 -5.72
CA MET A 102 -10.46 1.30 -6.59
C MET A 102 -8.97 1.19 -6.29
N ASN A 103 -8.14 1.54 -7.27
CA ASN A 103 -6.74 1.84 -7.04
C ASN A 103 -6.63 3.23 -6.40
N LEU A 104 -5.79 3.36 -5.36
CA LEU A 104 -5.55 4.62 -4.68
C LEU A 104 -4.35 5.36 -5.28
N ASN A 105 -3.33 4.64 -5.71
CA ASN A 105 -2.13 5.18 -6.33
C ASN A 105 -1.38 4.15 -7.19
N HIS A 106 -0.43 4.66 -7.96
CA HIS A 106 0.58 3.88 -8.66
C HIS A 106 1.96 4.19 -8.10
N ASN A 107 2.88 3.21 -8.12
CA ASN A 107 4.27 3.38 -7.68
C ASN A 107 4.39 3.91 -6.23
N GLY A 108 5.38 4.77 -5.97
CA GLY A 108 5.60 5.37 -4.64
C GLY A 108 6.35 4.47 -3.69
N GLN A 109 7.10 3.49 -4.21
CA GLN A 109 7.98 2.61 -3.47
C GLN A 109 9.42 2.72 -4.00
N ALA A 110 10.37 2.33 -3.18
CA ALA A 110 11.76 2.22 -3.57
C ALA A 110 12.45 1.07 -2.83
N ILE A 111 13.58 0.64 -3.37
CA ILE A 111 14.52 -0.23 -2.67
C ILE A 111 15.63 0.65 -2.12
N THR A 112 15.74 0.68 -0.80
CA THR A 112 16.76 1.41 -0.06
C THR A 112 17.81 0.43 0.44
N LEU A 113 19.07 0.70 0.14
CA LEU A 113 20.21 -0.01 0.72
C LEU A 113 20.81 0.80 1.85
N SER A 114 21.38 0.11 2.85
CA SER A 114 22.07 0.78 3.94
C SER A 114 23.28 1.58 3.44
N LYS A 115 23.55 2.71 4.08
CA LYS A 115 24.75 3.49 3.81
C LYS A 115 26.03 2.68 3.98
N LYS A 116 26.05 1.71 4.90
CA LYS A 116 27.19 0.80 5.12
C LYS A 116 27.51 -0.04 3.88
N LEU A 117 26.48 -0.48 3.14
CA LEU A 117 26.66 -1.17 1.85
C LEU A 117 27.15 -0.21 0.77
N ALA A 118 26.57 0.99 0.72
CA ALA A 118 26.97 2.02 -0.24
C ALA A 118 28.43 2.43 -0.05
N ASP A 119 28.90 2.55 1.19
CA ASP A 119 30.30 2.86 1.51
C ASP A 119 31.26 1.75 1.07
N LYS A 120 30.77 0.53 0.90
CA LYS A 120 31.51 -0.62 0.32
C LYS A 120 31.33 -0.72 -1.22
N GLY A 121 30.65 0.23 -1.84
CA GLY A 121 30.45 0.30 -3.29
C GLY A 121 29.16 -0.33 -3.80
N ALA A 122 28.26 -0.86 -2.95
CA ALA A 122 26.97 -1.39 -3.37
C ALA A 122 25.92 -0.27 -3.44
N VAL A 123 25.67 0.24 -4.63
CA VAL A 123 24.75 1.36 -4.90
C VAL A 123 23.59 0.99 -5.83
N ASP A 124 23.67 -0.16 -6.47
CA ASP A 124 22.67 -0.73 -7.37
C ASP A 124 22.68 -2.26 -7.31
N GLY A 125 21.84 -2.91 -8.12
CA GLY A 125 21.74 -4.38 -8.10
C GLY A 125 23.01 -5.09 -8.51
N ALA A 126 23.69 -4.60 -9.54
CA ALA A 126 24.93 -5.21 -10.04
C ALA A 126 26.07 -5.09 -9.04
N SER A 127 26.28 -3.93 -8.45
CA SER A 127 27.30 -3.70 -7.44
C SER A 127 26.99 -4.41 -6.13
N LEU A 128 25.70 -4.53 -5.76
CA LEU A 128 25.28 -5.34 -4.63
C LEU A 128 25.62 -6.82 -4.84
N ALA A 129 25.29 -7.38 -6.00
CA ALA A 129 25.61 -8.77 -6.33
C ALA A 129 27.12 -9.04 -6.26
N LYS A 130 27.92 -8.12 -6.77
CA LYS A 130 29.39 -8.18 -6.73
C LYS A 130 29.91 -8.17 -5.28
N LEU A 131 29.36 -7.28 -4.44
CA LEU A 131 29.74 -7.21 -3.02
C LEU A 131 29.37 -8.51 -2.30
N MET A 132 28.16 -9.01 -2.48
CA MET A 132 27.69 -10.25 -1.85
C MET A 132 28.50 -11.47 -2.26
N ALA A 133 29.02 -11.51 -3.49
CA ALA A 133 29.89 -12.59 -3.97
C ALA A 133 31.28 -12.56 -3.31
N SER A 134 31.82 -11.38 -2.98
CA SER A 134 33.14 -11.18 -2.40
C SER A 134 33.15 -11.14 -0.87
N ASP A 135 32.12 -10.59 -0.25
CA ASP A 135 31.96 -10.47 1.20
C ASP A 135 30.87 -11.45 1.68
N LYS A 136 31.27 -12.72 1.79
CA LYS A 136 30.35 -13.82 2.09
C LYS A 136 29.91 -13.81 3.55
N ARG A 137 28.74 -13.27 3.79
CA ARG A 137 28.01 -13.29 5.06
C ARG A 137 26.50 -13.41 4.79
N GLU A 138 25.69 -13.53 5.82
CA GLU A 138 24.23 -13.43 5.66
C GLU A 138 23.84 -11.97 5.41
N TYR A 139 23.17 -11.71 4.30
CA TYR A 139 22.56 -10.42 3.96
C TYR A 139 21.07 -10.51 4.22
N THR A 140 20.53 -9.51 4.91
CA THR A 140 19.12 -9.45 5.29
C THR A 140 18.44 -8.29 4.59
N PHE A 141 17.35 -8.58 3.90
CA PHE A 141 16.49 -7.57 3.29
C PHE A 141 15.09 -7.65 3.88
N ALA A 142 14.38 -6.53 3.92
CA ALA A 142 13.03 -6.50 4.47
C ALA A 142 12.01 -6.11 3.42
N GLN A 143 10.86 -6.74 3.49
CA GLN A 143 9.60 -6.36 2.84
C GLN A 143 8.54 -6.13 3.91
N THR A 144 7.33 -5.71 3.53
CA THR A 144 6.32 -5.29 4.50
C THR A 144 5.23 -6.33 4.75
N PHE A 145 5.02 -7.24 3.80
CA PHE A 145 4.04 -8.32 3.88
C PHE A 145 4.32 -9.36 2.78
N PRO A 146 4.28 -10.68 3.06
CA PRO A 146 4.73 -11.71 2.13
C PRO A 146 4.06 -11.72 0.76
N THR A 147 2.76 -11.40 0.67
CA THR A 147 2.02 -11.31 -0.60
C THR A 147 1.88 -9.89 -1.13
N GLY A 148 2.52 -8.92 -0.48
CA GLY A 148 2.48 -7.51 -0.91
C GLY A 148 3.41 -7.21 -2.09
N THR A 149 3.16 -6.09 -2.74
CA THR A 149 3.97 -5.62 -3.88
C THR A 149 5.42 -5.36 -3.51
N HIS A 150 5.72 -4.92 -2.29
CA HIS A 150 7.09 -4.73 -1.80
C HIS A 150 7.90 -6.03 -1.84
N ALA A 151 7.30 -7.14 -1.42
CA ALA A 151 7.93 -8.46 -1.52
C ALA A 151 8.17 -8.85 -2.98
N MET A 152 7.18 -8.65 -3.85
CA MET A 152 7.29 -8.95 -5.28
C MET A 152 8.44 -8.19 -5.93
N TRP A 153 8.51 -6.87 -5.73
CA TRP A 153 9.57 -6.04 -6.33
C TRP A 153 10.94 -6.33 -5.75
N LEU A 154 11.04 -6.58 -4.45
CA LEU A 154 12.30 -6.96 -3.82
C LEU A 154 12.83 -8.28 -4.38
N TYR A 155 12.01 -9.31 -4.43
CA TYR A 155 12.40 -10.61 -5.02
C TYR A 155 12.77 -10.49 -6.48
N TYR A 156 11.96 -9.76 -7.26
CA TYR A 156 12.22 -9.54 -8.68
C TYR A 156 13.54 -8.82 -8.91
N TRP A 157 13.79 -7.73 -8.20
CA TRP A 157 15.01 -6.93 -8.34
C TRP A 157 16.26 -7.70 -7.92
N LEU A 158 16.22 -8.42 -6.79
CA LEU A 158 17.33 -9.28 -6.36
C LEU A 158 17.64 -10.34 -7.42
N ALA A 159 16.61 -11.04 -7.90
CA ALA A 159 16.78 -12.09 -8.92
C ALA A 159 17.32 -11.51 -10.24
N ALA A 160 16.80 -10.39 -10.70
CA ALA A 160 17.27 -9.69 -11.90
C ALA A 160 18.72 -9.21 -11.76
N SER A 161 19.18 -8.98 -10.54
CA SER A 161 20.56 -8.61 -10.24
C SER A 161 21.51 -9.82 -10.11
N GLY A 162 20.99 -11.06 -10.31
CA GLY A 162 21.77 -12.29 -10.17
C GLY A 162 21.88 -12.81 -8.73
N ILE A 163 21.08 -12.28 -7.80
CA ILE A 163 21.02 -12.71 -6.39
C ILE A 163 19.79 -13.60 -6.23
N ASN A 164 19.96 -14.85 -5.84
CA ASN A 164 18.82 -15.69 -5.53
C ASN A 164 18.22 -15.31 -4.17
N PRO A 165 17.01 -14.68 -4.14
CA PRO A 165 16.42 -14.18 -2.91
C PRO A 165 16.04 -15.27 -1.91
N MET A 166 15.98 -16.53 -2.36
CA MET A 166 15.61 -17.67 -1.50
C MET A 166 16.83 -18.42 -0.96
N LYS A 167 18.03 -18.18 -1.51
CA LYS A 167 19.27 -18.91 -1.14
C LYS A 167 20.38 -17.97 -0.68
N ASP A 168 20.55 -16.84 -1.37
CA ASP A 168 21.69 -15.95 -1.18
C ASP A 168 21.38 -14.81 -0.18
N ALA A 169 20.11 -14.64 0.18
CA ALA A 169 19.65 -13.60 1.08
C ALA A 169 18.61 -14.13 2.06
N LYS A 170 18.52 -13.47 3.21
CA LYS A 170 17.42 -13.64 4.15
C LYS A 170 16.44 -12.50 3.94
N VAL A 171 15.18 -12.82 3.70
CA VAL A 171 14.12 -11.82 3.54
C VAL A 171 13.15 -11.90 4.70
N ILE A 172 12.98 -10.78 5.41
CA ILE A 172 12.15 -10.66 6.61
C ILE A 172 10.97 -9.71 6.38
N THR A 173 9.96 -9.81 7.22
CA THR A 173 8.81 -8.90 7.22
C THR A 173 8.98 -7.85 8.32
N VAL A 174 8.93 -6.58 7.94
CA VAL A 174 9.02 -5.45 8.88
C VAL A 174 7.91 -4.44 8.55
N PRO A 175 7.11 -3.99 9.53
CA PRO A 175 6.12 -2.95 9.31
C PRO A 175 6.76 -1.64 8.81
N PRO A 176 6.11 -0.91 7.89
CA PRO A 176 6.68 0.31 7.30
C PRO A 176 7.23 1.32 8.30
N PRO A 177 6.53 1.67 9.40
CA PRO A 177 7.05 2.65 10.36
C PRO A 177 8.30 2.19 11.14
N GLN A 178 8.63 0.90 11.10
CA GLN A 178 9.79 0.32 11.80
C GLN A 178 11.02 0.14 10.90
N MET A 179 10.91 0.39 9.59
CA MET A 179 11.99 0.15 8.63
C MET A 179 13.25 0.95 8.96
N VAL A 180 13.12 2.25 9.14
CA VAL A 180 14.25 3.17 9.37
C VAL A 180 14.98 2.82 10.68
N ALA A 181 14.26 2.58 11.77
CA ALA A 181 14.83 2.22 13.06
C ALA A 181 15.61 0.89 12.98
N ASN A 182 15.05 -0.11 12.29
CA ASN A 182 15.70 -1.40 12.12
C ASN A 182 16.96 -1.31 11.25
N MET A 183 16.94 -0.49 10.19
CA MET A 183 18.15 -0.25 9.39
C MET A 183 19.22 0.49 10.19
N ARG A 184 18.84 1.48 11.00
CA ARG A 184 19.75 2.26 11.84
C ARG A 184 20.55 1.39 12.79
N VAL A 185 19.92 0.39 13.40
CA VAL A 185 20.59 -0.54 14.34
C VAL A 185 21.25 -1.74 13.65
N GLY A 186 21.20 -1.81 12.33
CA GLY A 186 21.88 -2.85 11.54
C GLY A 186 21.13 -4.18 11.43
N ASN A 187 19.84 -4.22 11.70
CA ASN A 187 19.03 -5.45 11.58
C ASN A 187 18.76 -5.86 10.13
N MET A 188 19.05 -4.99 9.16
CA MET A 188 18.89 -5.28 7.73
C MET A 188 19.88 -4.48 6.89
N ASP A 189 20.16 -5.00 5.71
CA ASP A 189 21.06 -4.40 4.72
C ASP A 189 20.31 -3.55 3.69
N GLY A 190 19.04 -3.81 3.50
CA GLY A 190 18.18 -3.07 2.61
C GLY A 190 16.71 -3.44 2.80
N TYR A 191 15.83 -2.66 2.20
CA TYR A 191 14.40 -2.91 2.25
C TYR A 191 13.66 -2.34 1.05
N CYS A 192 12.48 -2.88 0.78
CA CYS A 192 11.50 -2.28 -0.12
C CYS A 192 10.28 -1.84 0.70
N VAL A 193 9.90 -0.59 0.58
CA VAL A 193 8.79 0.02 1.32
C VAL A 193 8.21 1.22 0.55
N GLY A 194 6.98 1.62 0.87
CA GLY A 194 6.38 2.87 0.40
C GLY A 194 6.97 4.10 1.09
N GLU A 195 6.79 5.26 0.46
CA GLU A 195 7.21 6.54 1.04
C GLU A 195 6.32 6.94 2.25
N PRO A 196 6.85 7.67 3.25
CA PRO A 196 8.11 8.42 3.22
C PRO A 196 9.34 7.66 3.77
N TRP A 197 9.25 6.38 3.99
CA TRP A 197 10.25 5.65 4.77
C TRP A 197 11.58 5.43 4.04
N ASN A 198 11.60 5.46 2.70
CA ASN A 198 12.86 5.49 1.95
C ASN A 198 13.52 6.87 2.08
N HIS A 199 12.76 7.93 1.82
CA HIS A 199 13.26 9.30 1.92
C HIS A 199 13.76 9.62 3.33
N ARG A 200 13.09 9.13 4.36
CA ARG A 200 13.52 9.30 5.76
C ARG A 200 14.89 8.70 6.02
N ALA A 201 15.18 7.51 5.49
CA ALA A 201 16.51 6.90 5.64
C ALA A 201 17.61 7.72 4.97
N ILE A 202 17.29 8.37 3.85
CA ILE A 202 18.22 9.24 3.13
C ILE A 202 18.49 10.51 3.93
N ILE A 203 17.45 11.18 4.44
CA ILE A 203 17.59 12.40 5.27
C ILE A 203 18.40 12.08 6.54
N ASP A 204 18.15 10.95 7.16
CA ASP A 204 18.86 10.51 8.36
C ASP A 204 20.30 10.04 8.07
N GLY A 205 20.71 10.01 6.80
CA GLY A 205 22.07 9.62 6.38
C GLY A 205 22.41 8.14 6.55
N ILE A 206 21.39 7.27 6.68
CA ILE A 206 21.58 5.83 6.95
C ILE A 206 21.29 4.92 5.76
N GLY A 207 20.74 5.48 4.69
CA GLY A 207 20.40 4.73 3.49
C GLY A 207 20.57 5.51 2.21
N ILE A 208 20.57 4.79 1.10
CA ILE A 208 20.55 5.32 -0.26
C ILE A 208 19.43 4.67 -1.06
N THR A 209 18.87 5.36 -2.04
CA THR A 209 17.96 4.76 -3.00
C THR A 209 18.76 3.99 -4.06
N ALA A 210 18.60 2.66 -4.10
CA ALA A 210 19.20 1.83 -5.14
C ALA A 210 18.39 1.89 -6.44
N VAL A 211 17.06 1.85 -6.32
CA VAL A 211 16.12 1.89 -7.45
C VAL A 211 14.73 2.29 -6.95
N THR A 212 13.97 2.99 -7.78
CA THR A 212 12.54 3.18 -7.55
C THR A 212 11.74 2.03 -8.19
N THR A 213 10.58 1.70 -7.67
CA THR A 213 9.76 0.66 -8.28
C THR A 213 9.16 1.10 -9.62
N GLN A 214 9.06 2.42 -9.87
CA GLN A 214 8.74 2.97 -11.19
C GLN A 214 9.77 2.56 -12.26
N ASP A 215 11.06 2.48 -11.89
CA ASP A 215 12.13 2.05 -12.79
C ASP A 215 12.11 0.52 -13.01
N ILE A 216 11.61 -0.24 -12.03
CA ILE A 216 11.45 -1.69 -12.16
C ILE A 216 10.23 -2.02 -13.04
N TRP A 217 9.10 -1.39 -12.77
CA TRP A 217 7.85 -1.59 -13.52
C TRP A 217 7.04 -0.30 -13.55
N LYS A 218 7.02 0.34 -14.70
CA LYS A 218 6.37 1.62 -14.89
C LYS A 218 4.87 1.54 -14.59
N ASP A 219 4.38 2.52 -13.82
CA ASP A 219 2.95 2.72 -13.52
C ASP A 219 2.26 1.50 -12.87
N HIS A 220 2.99 0.72 -12.07
CA HIS A 220 2.40 -0.44 -11.39
C HIS A 220 1.37 -0.03 -10.34
N PRO A 221 0.30 -0.83 -10.12
CA PRO A 221 -0.64 -0.60 -9.02
C PRO A 221 0.05 -0.81 -7.67
N GLU A 222 -0.40 -0.07 -6.65
CA GLU A 222 0.20 -0.16 -5.32
C GLU A 222 -0.85 -0.35 -4.24
N LYS A 223 -1.43 0.74 -3.73
CA LYS A 223 -2.49 0.67 -2.73
C LYS A 223 -3.86 0.67 -3.39
N VAL A 224 -4.74 -0.05 -2.76
CA VAL A 224 -6.14 -0.14 -3.16
C VAL A 224 -7.06 0.16 -1.99
N LEU A 225 -8.28 0.59 -2.28
CA LEU A 225 -9.37 0.57 -1.33
C LEU A 225 -9.95 -0.84 -1.33
N GLY A 226 -9.63 -1.61 -0.31
CA GLY A 226 -9.99 -3.01 -0.18
C GLY A 226 -10.99 -3.26 0.94
N CYS A 227 -11.82 -4.27 0.76
CA CYS A 227 -12.76 -4.76 1.77
C CYS A 227 -13.13 -6.22 1.49
N THR A 228 -13.99 -6.81 2.33
CA THR A 228 -14.54 -8.13 2.02
C THR A 228 -15.62 -8.03 0.96
N GLY A 229 -15.79 -9.09 0.17
CA GLY A 229 -16.90 -9.21 -0.80
C GLY A 229 -18.27 -9.14 -0.13
N GLU A 230 -18.38 -9.68 1.10
CA GLU A 230 -19.59 -9.58 1.92
C GLU A 230 -19.98 -8.12 2.22
N PHE A 231 -19.01 -7.27 2.56
CA PHE A 231 -19.26 -5.85 2.83
C PHE A 231 -19.87 -5.14 1.62
N VAL A 232 -19.31 -5.34 0.43
CA VAL A 232 -19.84 -4.71 -0.79
C VAL A 232 -21.25 -5.17 -1.10
N LYS A 233 -21.51 -6.46 -0.94
CA LYS A 233 -22.85 -7.03 -1.18
C LYS A 233 -23.90 -6.51 -0.19
N LYS A 234 -23.49 -6.33 1.07
CA LYS A 234 -24.39 -5.87 2.14
C LYS A 234 -24.60 -4.35 2.12
N TYR A 235 -23.58 -3.59 1.73
CA TYR A 235 -23.55 -2.13 1.79
C TYR A 235 -23.12 -1.49 0.44
N PRO A 236 -23.86 -1.74 -0.65
CA PRO A 236 -23.45 -1.27 -2.00
C PRO A 236 -23.49 0.25 -2.14
N ASN A 237 -24.48 0.94 -1.58
CA ASN A 237 -24.55 2.40 -1.63
C ASN A 237 -23.50 3.06 -0.74
N THR A 238 -23.22 2.51 0.43
CA THR A 238 -22.11 2.91 1.31
C THR A 238 -20.79 2.77 0.58
N SER A 239 -20.55 1.63 -0.07
CA SER A 239 -19.32 1.36 -0.83
C SER A 239 -19.13 2.38 -1.95
N ARG A 240 -20.19 2.68 -2.69
CA ARG A 240 -20.17 3.70 -3.75
C ARG A 240 -19.88 5.10 -3.18
N ALA A 241 -20.52 5.47 -2.08
CA ALA A 241 -20.32 6.77 -1.44
C ALA A 241 -18.87 6.98 -0.99
N VAL A 242 -18.24 5.95 -0.41
CA VAL A 242 -16.83 6.00 -0.01
C VAL A 242 -15.93 6.15 -1.24
N VAL A 243 -16.15 5.38 -2.31
CA VAL A 243 -15.37 5.49 -3.54
C VAL A 243 -15.47 6.91 -4.12
N MET A 244 -16.67 7.50 -4.15
CA MET A 244 -16.87 8.87 -4.64
C MET A 244 -16.13 9.91 -3.80
N ALA A 245 -16.16 9.77 -2.48
CA ALA A 245 -15.46 10.66 -1.56
C ALA A 245 -13.93 10.57 -1.75
N VAL A 246 -13.39 9.36 -1.85
CA VAL A 246 -11.96 9.12 -2.04
C VAL A 246 -11.50 9.58 -3.42
N LEU A 247 -12.32 9.37 -4.46
CA LEU A 247 -12.03 9.86 -5.83
C LEU A 247 -11.98 11.39 -5.87
N GLU A 248 -12.89 12.08 -5.17
CA GLU A 248 -12.88 13.55 -5.07
C GLU A 248 -11.64 14.04 -4.35
N ALA A 249 -11.24 13.38 -3.25
CA ALA A 249 -9.99 13.67 -2.55
C ALA A 249 -8.77 13.45 -3.45
N SER A 250 -8.73 12.38 -4.22
CA SER A 250 -7.64 12.10 -5.17
C SER A 250 -7.50 13.21 -6.21
N ARG A 251 -8.61 13.66 -6.78
CA ARG A 251 -8.64 14.79 -7.73
C ARG A 251 -8.17 16.09 -7.08
N TRP A 252 -8.58 16.34 -5.83
CA TRP A 252 -8.13 17.51 -5.09
C TRP A 252 -6.60 17.47 -4.85
N ILE A 253 -6.05 16.30 -4.50
CA ILE A 253 -4.61 16.11 -4.31
C ILE A 253 -3.85 16.40 -5.60
N ASP A 254 -4.35 15.92 -6.75
CA ASP A 254 -3.69 16.06 -8.04
C ASP A 254 -3.84 17.46 -8.65
N ALA A 255 -4.78 18.28 -8.16
CA ALA A 255 -5.09 19.60 -8.72
C ALA A 255 -3.94 20.62 -8.58
N GLY A 256 -2.97 20.41 -7.69
CA GLY A 256 -1.83 21.28 -7.59
C GLY A 256 -0.92 21.06 -6.38
N LEU A 257 0.29 21.64 -6.49
CA LEU A 257 1.32 21.54 -5.44
C LEU A 257 0.86 22.12 -4.08
N GLN A 258 0.07 23.20 -4.10
CA GLN A 258 -0.46 23.80 -2.87
C GLN A 258 -1.36 22.85 -2.09
N ASN A 259 -2.15 22.01 -2.77
CA ASN A 259 -2.96 21.00 -2.13
C ASN A 259 -2.08 19.89 -1.54
N LYS A 260 -1.04 19.47 -2.24
CA LYS A 260 -0.06 18.51 -1.74
C LYS A 260 0.65 18.99 -0.47
N ASN A 261 1.00 20.27 -0.42
CA ASN A 261 1.62 20.87 0.77
C ASN A 261 0.68 20.95 1.97
N LYS A 262 -0.64 21.01 1.77
CA LYS A 262 -1.63 20.98 2.87
C LYS A 262 -1.81 19.60 3.52
N MET A 263 -1.29 18.55 2.89
CA MET A 263 -1.36 17.19 3.41
C MET A 263 -0.23 16.87 4.40
N ALA A 264 0.87 17.59 4.33
CA ALA A 264 2.00 17.47 5.25
C ALA A 264 1.71 18.16 6.58
#